data_e853e6def900e591c10c24bb6abc0215
#
_entry.id   e853e6def900e591c10c24bb6abc0215
#
_cell.length_a   1.000
_cell.length_b   1.000
_cell.length_c   1.000
_cell.angle_alpha   90.00
_cell.angle_beta   90.00
_cell.angle_gamma   90.00
#
_symmetry.space_group_name_H-M   'P 1'
#
loop_
_entity.id
_entity.type
_entity.pdbx_description
1 polymer ?
#
loop_
_entity_poly.entity_id
_entity_poly.type
_entity_poly.pdbx_seq_one_letter_code
_entity_poly.pdbx_strand_id
1 'polypeptide(L)'
;MTTIAARSLAVLLTLLLAAAPLQAQALPKAPSSEAVGLSAERLGRITTVMRDAVRDKRVAGTVTLVLRDGQVAYFEAAGSQDAERGTAMKTDTIFRIASMTKAVASVGLMMLVEEGRLSISDPVSKYIPAFAKTTVLEELNGRVAVVPAKRQITIRDLLTHTAGISYGAGALEPFYTPAGFRMWYFADRPEGMTAWIDKLATLPFESQPGERWVYGYNTDVLGNVIERVTGQTLAQYIETRITTPLKMVDTSFFVPAEKAERLAAVYAVGEDGTITRAPEGHLGQGMYTSGPRASFSAGAGLLSTAHDYARFMQMMLNGGELEGVRLLSPTTVKLMTSNHVGTLYQNGALGWGLGFEVVEQMGRAPRYGAAGEFSWSGAYHTTYWADPAEKLVVVFMSQLLPAGPVDLTRRVRTLVNQAIVGPPSGMPAPATTSTGKKAPARTSGQ
;
A
#
# COMPACT_ATOMS: atom_id res chain seq x y z
N MET A 1 0.18 83.13 -8.21
CA MET A 1 0.59 81.96 -9.01
C MET A 1 0.68 80.76 -8.10
N THR A 2 -0.37 79.97 -8.03
CA THR A 2 -0.61 78.91 -7.08
C THR A 2 -0.60 77.61 -7.85
N THR A 3 0.42 76.71 -7.59
CA THR A 3 0.52 75.37 -8.15
C THR A 3 -0.13 74.36 -7.20
N ILE A 4 -1.18 73.72 -7.67
CA ILE A 4 -1.90 72.63 -7.01
C ILE A 4 -1.14 71.32 -7.24
N ALA A 5 -0.68 70.71 -6.16
CA ALA A 5 -0.07 69.34 -6.21
C ALA A 5 -1.20 68.31 -6.05
N ALA A 6 -1.42 67.55 -7.09
CA ALA A 6 -2.30 66.35 -7.07
C ALA A 6 -1.61 65.17 -6.37
N ARG A 7 -2.14 64.70 -5.24
CA ARG A 7 -1.73 63.46 -4.59
C ARG A 7 -2.52 62.29 -5.15
N SER A 8 -1.87 61.42 -5.93
CA SER A 8 -2.42 60.14 -6.37
C SER A 8 -2.35 59.13 -5.22
N LEU A 9 -3.52 58.74 -4.72
CA LEU A 9 -3.68 57.67 -3.72
C LEU A 9 -3.79 56.32 -4.46
N ALA A 10 -2.71 55.56 -4.49
CA ALA A 10 -2.73 54.20 -5.01
C ALA A 10 -3.30 53.25 -3.93
N VAL A 11 -4.51 52.77 -4.11
CA VAL A 11 -5.13 51.74 -3.29
C VAL A 11 -4.59 50.39 -3.74
N LEU A 12 -3.70 49.79 -2.94
CA LEU A 12 -3.26 48.39 -3.12
C LEU A 12 -4.39 47.49 -2.59
N LEU A 13 -5.16 46.90 -3.52
CA LEU A 13 -6.16 45.89 -3.21
C LEU A 13 -5.40 44.53 -3.10
N THR A 14 -5.00 44.14 -1.89
CA THR A 14 -4.48 42.81 -1.58
C THR A 14 -5.65 41.82 -1.61
N LEU A 15 -5.81 41.06 -2.73
CA LEU A 15 -6.68 39.91 -2.80
C LEU A 15 -6.08 38.80 -1.90
N LEU A 16 -6.57 38.66 -0.68
CA LEU A 16 -6.45 37.48 0.13
C LEU A 16 -7.28 36.37 -0.55
N LEU A 17 -6.66 35.59 -1.41
CA LEU A 17 -7.20 34.28 -1.81
C LEU A 17 -7.21 33.38 -0.56
N ALA A 18 -8.35 33.34 0.12
CA ALA A 18 -8.62 32.34 1.12
C ALA A 18 -8.52 30.96 0.40
N ALA A 19 -7.46 30.21 0.66
CA ALA A 19 -7.35 28.82 0.20
C ALA A 19 -8.53 28.06 0.83
N ALA A 20 -9.53 27.72 0.03
CA ALA A 20 -10.59 26.83 0.47
C ALA A 20 -9.96 25.51 0.95
N PRO A 21 -10.40 24.94 2.07
CA PRO A 21 -9.87 23.67 2.53
C PRO A 21 -10.03 22.62 1.42
N LEU A 22 -8.96 21.92 1.11
CA LEU A 22 -8.97 20.84 0.13
C LEU A 22 -9.91 19.76 0.69
N GLN A 23 -11.11 19.64 0.13
CA GLN A 23 -12.04 18.58 0.50
C GLN A 23 -11.72 17.31 -0.27
N ALA A 24 -11.82 16.16 0.40
CA ALA A 24 -11.77 14.88 -0.27
C ALA A 24 -12.85 14.82 -1.35
N GLN A 25 -12.44 14.64 -2.61
CA GLN A 25 -13.39 14.49 -3.68
C GLN A 25 -13.95 13.06 -3.62
N ALA A 26 -15.27 12.92 -3.46
CA ALA A 26 -15.93 11.64 -3.40
C ALA A 26 -15.72 10.85 -4.71
N LEU A 27 -15.36 9.60 -4.58
CA LEU A 27 -15.37 8.67 -5.71
C LEU A 27 -16.81 8.49 -6.22
N PRO A 28 -17.05 8.37 -7.54
CA PRO A 28 -18.38 8.17 -8.09
C PRO A 28 -19.04 6.95 -7.46
N LYS A 29 -20.33 7.05 -7.09
CA LYS A 29 -21.12 5.90 -6.63
C LYS A 29 -21.77 5.21 -7.81
N ALA A 30 -21.76 3.88 -7.82
CA ALA A 30 -22.58 3.11 -8.73
C ALA A 30 -24.09 3.37 -8.45
N PRO A 31 -24.95 3.48 -9.47
CA PRO A 31 -26.41 3.60 -9.27
C PRO A 31 -26.98 2.45 -8.45
N SER A 32 -26.49 1.24 -8.66
CA SER A 32 -26.63 0.06 -7.81
C SER A 32 -25.42 -0.85 -8.01
N SER A 33 -25.22 -1.81 -7.12
CA SER A 33 -24.14 -2.81 -7.28
C SER A 33 -24.32 -3.62 -8.57
N GLU A 34 -25.55 -3.93 -8.94
CA GLU A 34 -25.91 -4.66 -10.17
C GLU A 34 -25.54 -3.88 -11.45
N ALA A 35 -25.60 -2.56 -11.41
CA ALA A 35 -25.21 -1.72 -12.55
C ALA A 35 -23.74 -1.88 -12.95
N VAL A 36 -22.90 -2.33 -12.01
CA VAL A 36 -21.49 -2.65 -12.24
C VAL A 36 -21.21 -4.16 -12.15
N GLY A 37 -22.24 -5.00 -12.32
CA GLY A 37 -22.13 -6.46 -12.38
C GLY A 37 -21.79 -7.15 -11.06
N LEU A 38 -22.11 -6.52 -9.92
CA LEU A 38 -21.99 -7.09 -8.58
C LEU A 38 -23.39 -7.33 -7.97
N SER A 39 -23.56 -8.43 -7.25
CA SER A 39 -24.79 -8.71 -6.53
C SER A 39 -24.80 -8.01 -5.17
N ALA A 40 -25.78 -7.12 -4.92
CA ALA A 40 -25.94 -6.44 -3.64
C ALA A 40 -26.20 -7.45 -2.49
N GLU A 41 -27.03 -8.49 -2.73
CA GLU A 41 -27.25 -9.58 -1.76
C GLU A 41 -25.95 -10.23 -1.33
N ARG A 42 -25.08 -10.56 -2.31
CA ARG A 42 -23.81 -11.24 -2.03
C ARG A 42 -22.77 -10.31 -1.40
N LEU A 43 -22.77 -9.02 -1.76
CA LEU A 43 -21.97 -8.01 -1.05
C LEU A 43 -22.43 -7.85 0.41
N GLY A 44 -23.72 -7.98 0.69
CA GLY A 44 -24.27 -7.98 2.05
C GLY A 44 -23.69 -9.07 2.96
N ARG A 45 -23.13 -10.14 2.40
CA ARG A 45 -22.40 -11.17 3.17
C ARG A 45 -21.12 -10.62 3.79
N ILE A 46 -20.48 -9.60 3.17
CA ILE A 46 -19.33 -8.89 3.76
C ILE A 46 -19.79 -8.23 5.06
N THR A 47 -20.89 -7.46 5.02
CA THR A 47 -21.47 -6.80 6.19
C THR A 47 -21.74 -7.79 7.33
N THR A 48 -22.38 -8.93 7.01
CA THR A 48 -22.68 -9.98 7.98
C THR A 48 -21.40 -10.52 8.63
N VAL A 49 -20.39 -10.92 7.83
CA VAL A 49 -19.14 -11.49 8.33
C VAL A 49 -18.36 -10.47 9.19
N MET A 50 -18.35 -9.18 8.81
CA MET A 50 -17.67 -8.15 9.57
C MET A 50 -18.37 -7.87 10.91
N ARG A 51 -19.72 -7.80 10.91
CA ARG A 51 -20.50 -7.62 12.13
C ARG A 51 -20.36 -8.81 13.08
N ASP A 52 -20.35 -10.04 12.56
CA ASP A 52 -20.11 -11.24 13.35
C ASP A 52 -18.72 -11.23 13.97
N ALA A 53 -17.67 -10.85 13.22
CA ALA A 53 -16.32 -10.76 13.76
C ALA A 53 -16.19 -9.70 14.87
N VAL A 54 -16.92 -8.59 14.78
CA VAL A 54 -17.01 -7.57 15.84
C VAL A 54 -17.76 -8.09 17.06
N ARG A 55 -18.95 -8.69 16.85
CA ARG A 55 -19.75 -9.30 17.93
C ARG A 55 -18.96 -10.36 18.71
N ASP A 56 -18.22 -11.19 17.99
CA ASP A 56 -17.42 -12.28 18.54
C ASP A 56 -16.04 -11.80 19.07
N LYS A 57 -15.84 -10.48 19.18
CA LYS A 57 -14.62 -9.82 19.69
C LYS A 57 -13.32 -10.27 19.00
N ARG A 58 -13.40 -10.61 17.73
CA ARG A 58 -12.23 -10.97 16.91
C ARG A 58 -11.56 -9.75 16.27
N VAL A 59 -12.27 -8.63 16.17
CA VAL A 59 -11.80 -7.34 15.69
C VAL A 59 -12.62 -6.24 16.34
N ALA A 60 -12.03 -5.08 16.63
CA ALA A 60 -12.78 -3.95 17.18
C ALA A 60 -13.68 -3.32 16.12
N GLY A 61 -13.16 -3.15 14.89
CA GLY A 61 -13.92 -2.63 13.79
C GLY A 61 -13.17 -2.74 12.46
N THR A 62 -13.92 -2.56 11.38
CA THR A 62 -13.43 -2.68 10.01
C THR A 62 -14.04 -1.62 9.10
N VAL A 63 -13.32 -1.28 8.03
CA VAL A 63 -13.85 -0.54 6.89
C VAL A 63 -13.53 -1.34 5.62
N THR A 64 -14.54 -1.56 4.78
CA THR A 64 -14.38 -2.23 3.49
C THR A 64 -14.93 -1.36 2.38
N LEU A 65 -14.14 -1.14 1.34
CA LEU A 65 -14.52 -0.39 0.15
C LEU A 65 -14.28 -1.25 -1.08
N VAL A 66 -15.28 -1.32 -1.98
CA VAL A 66 -15.23 -2.03 -3.26
C VAL A 66 -15.64 -1.06 -4.36
N LEU A 67 -14.72 -0.83 -5.31
CA LEU A 67 -15.02 -0.16 -6.58
C LEU A 67 -15.03 -1.18 -7.70
N ARG A 68 -15.93 -0.99 -8.66
CA ARG A 68 -15.88 -1.66 -9.95
C ARG A 68 -16.22 -0.65 -11.06
N ASP A 69 -15.52 -0.73 -12.17
CA ASP A 69 -15.63 0.26 -13.26
C ASP A 69 -15.41 1.73 -12.79
N GLY A 70 -14.54 1.92 -11.80
CA GLY A 70 -14.26 3.24 -11.20
C GLY A 70 -15.38 3.77 -10.30
N GLN A 71 -16.39 2.98 -9.99
CA GLN A 71 -17.55 3.38 -9.20
C GLN A 71 -17.64 2.59 -7.89
N VAL A 72 -17.99 3.26 -6.79
CA VAL A 72 -18.18 2.64 -5.48
C VAL A 72 -19.45 1.79 -5.49
N ALA A 73 -19.28 0.47 -5.42
CA ALA A 73 -20.38 -0.49 -5.32
C ALA A 73 -20.69 -0.91 -3.88
N TYR A 74 -19.70 -0.80 -2.98
CA TYR A 74 -19.84 -1.13 -1.57
C TYR A 74 -18.87 -0.28 -0.74
N PHE A 75 -19.35 0.35 0.33
CA PHE A 75 -18.50 1.11 1.25
C PHE A 75 -19.15 1.14 2.63
N GLU A 76 -18.70 0.26 3.53
CA GLU A 76 -19.25 0.13 4.87
C GLU A 76 -18.18 0.06 5.96
N ALA A 77 -18.56 0.56 7.13
CA ALA A 77 -17.85 0.43 8.38
C ALA A 77 -18.64 -0.45 9.35
N ALA A 78 -17.94 -1.22 10.18
CA ALA A 78 -18.55 -2.05 11.22
C ALA A 78 -17.75 -1.95 12.53
N GLY A 79 -18.42 -1.95 13.66
CA GLY A 79 -17.81 -1.97 14.99
C GLY A 79 -17.31 -0.62 15.48
N SER A 80 -16.22 -0.64 16.23
CA SER A 80 -15.65 0.51 16.94
C SER A 80 -14.30 0.91 16.37
N GLN A 81 -14.07 2.20 16.22
CA GLN A 81 -12.78 2.81 15.96
C GLN A 81 -11.90 2.74 17.22
N ASP A 82 -12.50 2.97 18.39
CA ASP A 82 -11.92 2.84 19.71
C ASP A 82 -12.99 2.26 20.64
N ALA A 83 -12.86 0.98 21.01
CA ALA A 83 -13.87 0.26 21.77
C ALA A 83 -13.96 0.75 23.22
N GLU A 84 -12.82 1.11 23.83
CA GLU A 84 -12.75 1.60 25.21
C GLU A 84 -13.40 2.98 25.36
N ARG A 85 -13.30 3.82 24.31
CA ARG A 85 -13.96 5.13 24.28
C ARG A 85 -15.39 5.08 23.76
N GLY A 86 -15.85 3.92 23.30
CA GLY A 86 -17.18 3.79 22.69
C GLY A 86 -17.32 4.53 21.35
N THR A 87 -16.19 4.84 20.67
CA THR A 87 -16.21 5.58 19.39
C THR A 87 -16.52 4.62 18.26
N ALA A 88 -17.62 4.85 17.55
CA ALA A 88 -18.01 4.01 16.42
C ALA A 88 -17.02 4.12 15.25
N MET A 89 -16.79 3.00 14.54
CA MET A 89 -16.05 2.98 13.28
C MET A 89 -16.83 3.76 12.21
N LYS A 90 -16.13 4.60 11.46
CA LYS A 90 -16.69 5.38 10.34
C LYS A 90 -15.91 5.11 9.06
N THR A 91 -16.52 5.38 7.92
CA THR A 91 -15.88 5.20 6.61
C THR A 91 -14.70 6.16 6.39
N ASP A 92 -14.63 7.27 7.13
CA ASP A 92 -13.55 8.25 7.12
C ASP A 92 -12.53 8.05 8.26
N THR A 93 -12.60 6.94 8.99
CA THR A 93 -11.59 6.58 10.00
C THR A 93 -10.21 6.45 9.37
N ILE A 94 -9.20 6.99 10.05
CA ILE A 94 -7.78 6.93 9.64
C ILE A 94 -7.13 5.69 10.23
N PHE A 95 -6.36 4.97 9.41
CA PHE A 95 -5.70 3.72 9.77
C PHE A 95 -4.19 3.82 9.58
N ARG A 96 -3.42 3.12 10.41
CA ARG A 96 -2.01 2.82 10.13
C ARG A 96 -1.98 1.78 9.04
N ILE A 97 -1.42 2.13 7.89
CA ILE A 97 -1.43 1.23 6.73
C ILE A 97 -0.15 0.42 6.57
N ALA A 98 0.85 0.66 7.42
CA ALA A 98 2.13 -0.05 7.42
C ALA A 98 2.66 -0.30 5.99
N SER A 99 2.87 -1.56 5.62
CA SER A 99 3.51 -1.93 4.35
C SER A 99 2.73 -1.55 3.09
N MET A 100 1.48 -1.12 3.19
CA MET A 100 0.79 -0.51 2.05
C MET A 100 1.46 0.81 1.63
N THR A 101 2.26 1.46 2.50
CA THR A 101 3.12 2.59 2.19
C THR A 101 4.07 2.32 1.03
N LYS A 102 4.56 1.07 0.89
CA LYS A 102 5.55 0.68 -0.12
C LYS A 102 5.08 0.96 -1.55
N ALA A 103 3.81 0.71 -1.85
CA ALA A 103 3.25 0.99 -3.16
C ALA A 103 3.32 2.48 -3.50
N VAL A 104 2.95 3.34 -2.56
CA VAL A 104 2.97 4.81 -2.72
C VAL A 104 4.40 5.32 -2.93
N ALA A 105 5.34 4.85 -2.10
CA ALA A 105 6.75 5.22 -2.21
C ALA A 105 7.38 4.73 -3.54
N SER A 106 7.04 3.50 -3.97
CA SER A 106 7.51 2.95 -5.25
C SER A 106 6.98 3.75 -6.44
N VAL A 107 5.71 4.18 -6.42
CA VAL A 107 5.16 5.10 -7.42
C VAL A 107 5.94 6.41 -7.42
N GLY A 108 6.20 6.99 -6.24
CA GLY A 108 7.00 8.22 -6.14
C GLY A 108 8.40 8.09 -6.73
N LEU A 109 9.08 6.95 -6.51
CA LEU A 109 10.37 6.70 -7.14
C LEU A 109 10.24 6.56 -8.66
N MET A 110 9.22 5.84 -9.16
CA MET A 110 9.03 5.63 -10.59
C MET A 110 8.64 6.92 -11.33
N MET A 111 8.05 7.91 -10.66
CA MET A 111 7.88 9.25 -11.22
C MET A 111 9.24 9.91 -11.50
N LEU A 112 10.22 9.75 -10.62
CA LEU A 112 11.57 10.25 -10.84
C LEU A 112 12.30 9.48 -11.95
N VAL A 113 11.99 8.20 -12.15
CA VAL A 113 12.48 7.41 -13.30
C VAL A 113 11.93 7.99 -14.61
N GLU A 114 10.62 8.26 -14.70
CA GLU A 114 9.99 8.87 -15.88
C GLU A 114 10.55 10.28 -16.18
N GLU A 115 10.91 11.02 -15.14
CA GLU A 115 11.57 12.34 -15.27
C GLU A 115 13.05 12.23 -15.72
N GLY A 116 13.59 11.02 -15.88
CA GLY A 116 14.99 10.81 -16.27
C GLY A 116 16.01 11.17 -15.19
N ARG A 117 15.57 11.36 -13.94
CA ARG A 117 16.45 11.76 -12.82
C ARG A 117 17.23 10.58 -12.23
N LEU A 118 16.75 9.37 -12.44
CA LEU A 118 17.42 8.12 -12.06
C LEU A 118 16.98 6.96 -12.96
N SER A 119 17.72 5.85 -12.92
CA SER A 119 17.36 4.60 -13.60
C SER A 119 17.20 3.47 -12.60
N ILE A 120 16.28 2.54 -12.87
CA ILE A 120 16.15 1.33 -12.05
C ILE A 120 17.40 0.44 -12.08
N SER A 121 18.25 0.57 -13.09
CA SER A 121 19.53 -0.14 -13.20
C SER A 121 20.69 0.58 -12.49
N ASP A 122 20.49 1.81 -12.01
CA ASP A 122 21.53 2.52 -11.27
C ASP A 122 21.90 1.78 -9.99
N PRO A 123 23.19 1.73 -9.62
CA PRO A 123 23.61 1.27 -8.31
C PRO A 123 23.12 2.24 -7.22
N VAL A 124 22.64 1.71 -6.12
CA VAL A 124 22.19 2.51 -4.96
C VAL A 124 23.29 3.45 -4.47
N SER A 125 24.55 3.01 -4.55
CA SER A 125 25.73 3.77 -4.15
C SER A 125 25.94 5.10 -4.91
N LYS A 126 25.32 5.23 -6.09
CA LYS A 126 25.30 6.50 -6.84
C LYS A 126 24.59 7.62 -6.07
N TYR A 127 23.59 7.26 -5.28
CA TYR A 127 22.77 8.17 -4.49
C TYR A 127 23.11 8.12 -3.00
N ILE A 128 23.47 6.94 -2.49
CA ILE A 128 23.81 6.68 -1.09
C ILE A 128 25.20 6.03 -1.06
N PRO A 129 26.30 6.83 -0.95
CA PRO A 129 27.68 6.31 -1.04
C PRO A 129 27.99 5.19 -0.04
N ALA A 130 27.31 5.16 1.11
CA ALA A 130 27.46 4.10 2.11
C ALA A 130 27.18 2.69 1.55
N PHE A 131 26.36 2.56 0.49
CA PHE A 131 26.05 1.28 -0.17
C PHE A 131 27.12 0.80 -1.18
N ALA A 132 28.26 1.51 -1.30
CA ALA A 132 29.30 1.10 -2.25
C ALA A 132 29.99 -0.22 -1.88
N LYS A 133 30.04 -0.56 -0.60
CA LYS A 133 30.75 -1.75 -0.07
C LYS A 133 29.88 -2.47 0.98
N THR A 134 28.74 -2.99 0.55
CA THR A 134 27.84 -3.77 1.40
C THR A 134 28.38 -5.18 1.66
N THR A 135 27.96 -5.78 2.74
CA THR A 135 28.32 -7.15 3.15
C THR A 135 27.08 -7.99 3.35
N VAL A 136 27.24 -9.30 3.30
CA VAL A 136 26.16 -10.29 3.51
C VAL A 136 26.62 -11.38 4.48
N LEU A 137 25.67 -12.09 5.10
CA LEU A 137 25.94 -13.33 5.81
C LEU A 137 25.93 -14.49 4.82
N GLU A 138 27.01 -15.30 4.81
CA GLU A 138 27.08 -16.56 4.09
C GLU A 138 27.51 -17.70 5.01
N GLU A 139 27.02 -18.89 4.78
CA GLU A 139 27.50 -20.09 5.42
C GLU A 139 28.72 -20.65 4.66
N LEU A 140 29.89 -20.62 5.30
CA LEU A 140 31.13 -21.12 4.77
C LEU A 140 31.65 -22.27 5.66
N ASN A 141 31.69 -23.48 5.13
CA ASN A 141 32.16 -24.67 5.85
C ASN A 141 31.45 -24.92 7.20
N GLY A 142 30.12 -24.73 7.23
CA GLY A 142 29.31 -24.91 8.44
C GLY A 142 29.43 -23.75 9.45
N ARG A 143 30.02 -22.62 9.07
CA ARG A 143 30.11 -21.40 9.90
C ARG A 143 29.54 -20.22 9.16
N VAL A 144 28.79 -19.38 9.89
CA VAL A 144 28.27 -18.11 9.36
C VAL A 144 29.40 -17.08 9.37
N ALA A 145 29.66 -16.47 8.22
CA ALA A 145 30.68 -15.43 8.05
C ALA A 145 30.08 -14.19 7.36
N VAL A 146 30.61 -13.02 7.70
CA VAL A 146 30.32 -11.77 6.99
C VAL A 146 31.27 -11.66 5.80
N VAL A 147 30.74 -11.60 4.60
CA VAL A 147 31.52 -11.52 3.35
C VAL A 147 31.07 -10.32 2.51
N PRO A 148 31.91 -9.78 1.61
CA PRO A 148 31.51 -8.73 0.69
C PRO A 148 30.35 -9.19 -0.23
N ALA A 149 29.45 -8.28 -0.58
CA ALA A 149 28.49 -8.52 -1.63
C ALA A 149 29.19 -8.73 -2.99
N LYS A 150 28.73 -9.73 -3.77
CA LYS A 150 29.32 -10.09 -5.08
C LYS A 150 29.15 -8.99 -6.14
N ARG A 151 28.14 -8.14 -5.98
CA ARG A 151 27.89 -6.98 -6.83
C ARG A 151 27.21 -5.86 -6.02
N GLN A 152 27.17 -4.68 -6.60
CA GLN A 152 26.42 -3.58 -6.02
C GLN A 152 24.89 -3.82 -6.13
N ILE A 153 24.15 -3.36 -5.14
CA ILE A 153 22.70 -3.34 -5.11
C ILE A 153 22.21 -2.26 -6.08
N THR A 154 21.21 -2.58 -6.91
CA THR A 154 20.57 -1.63 -7.81
C THR A 154 19.24 -1.13 -7.24
N ILE A 155 18.72 -0.03 -7.79
CA ILE A 155 17.36 0.47 -7.49
C ILE A 155 16.31 -0.60 -7.78
N ARG A 156 16.49 -1.39 -8.87
CA ARG A 156 15.61 -2.53 -9.18
C ARG A 156 15.61 -3.58 -8.08
N ASP A 157 16.78 -3.94 -7.53
CA ASP A 157 16.86 -4.93 -6.45
C ASP A 157 16.06 -4.49 -5.22
N LEU A 158 16.06 -3.18 -4.92
CA LEU A 158 15.24 -2.63 -3.83
C LEU A 158 13.74 -2.70 -4.13
N LEU A 159 13.31 -2.29 -5.34
CA LEU A 159 11.90 -2.34 -5.76
C LEU A 159 11.34 -3.76 -5.78
N THR A 160 12.20 -4.73 -6.07
CA THR A 160 11.82 -6.14 -6.20
C THR A 160 12.06 -6.97 -4.95
N HIS A 161 12.56 -6.37 -3.87
CA HIS A 161 12.98 -7.10 -2.65
C HIS A 161 14.02 -8.19 -2.91
N THR A 162 14.92 -7.99 -3.88
CA THR A 162 16.03 -8.92 -4.17
C THR A 162 17.41 -8.37 -3.76
N ALA A 163 17.45 -7.26 -3.00
CA ALA A 163 18.69 -6.68 -2.49
C ALA A 163 19.34 -7.48 -1.34
N GLY A 164 18.63 -8.47 -0.79
CA GLY A 164 19.07 -9.22 0.39
C GLY A 164 18.85 -8.52 1.73
N ILE A 165 18.16 -7.38 1.75
CA ILE A 165 17.93 -6.56 2.94
C ILE A 165 16.67 -7.03 3.68
N SER A 166 16.82 -7.65 4.85
CA SER A 166 15.72 -8.07 5.72
C SER A 166 15.45 -7.06 6.85
N TYR A 167 14.55 -7.40 7.78
CA TYR A 167 14.33 -6.66 9.01
C TYR A 167 15.30 -7.05 10.15
N GLY A 168 16.29 -7.90 9.88
CA GLY A 168 17.34 -8.23 10.82
C GLY A 168 16.98 -9.27 11.88
N ALA A 169 16.06 -10.18 11.56
CA ALA A 169 15.73 -11.31 12.45
C ALA A 169 16.71 -12.49 12.29
N GLY A 170 16.62 -13.46 13.20
CA GLY A 170 17.42 -14.69 13.16
C GLY A 170 18.93 -14.44 13.24
N ALA A 171 19.71 -14.96 12.29
CA ALA A 171 21.18 -14.82 12.29
C ALA A 171 21.67 -13.36 12.19
N LEU A 172 20.81 -12.43 11.76
CA LEU A 172 21.14 -11.01 11.69
C LEU A 172 20.85 -10.24 12.99
N GLU A 173 20.08 -10.79 13.90
CA GLU A 173 19.68 -10.12 15.15
C GLU A 173 20.87 -9.58 15.96
N PRO A 174 22.02 -10.30 16.11
CA PRO A 174 23.19 -9.80 16.82
C PRO A 174 23.81 -8.53 16.22
N PHE A 175 23.54 -8.22 14.96
CA PHE A 175 24.02 -7.02 14.27
C PHE A 175 22.99 -5.89 14.32
N TYR A 176 21.70 -6.20 14.12
CA TYR A 176 20.64 -5.21 13.94
C TYR A 176 20.11 -4.67 15.27
N THR A 177 19.92 -5.54 16.28
CA THR A 177 19.39 -5.12 17.58
C THR A 177 20.33 -4.14 18.32
N PRO A 178 21.67 -4.37 18.44
CA PRO A 178 22.58 -3.40 19.04
C PRO A 178 22.67 -2.10 18.22
N ALA A 179 22.48 -2.17 16.90
CA ALA A 179 22.42 -1.00 16.03
C ALA A 179 21.13 -0.18 16.21
N GLY A 180 20.14 -0.67 16.98
CA GLY A 180 18.90 0.02 17.30
C GLY A 180 17.76 -0.21 16.29
N PHE A 181 17.92 -1.14 15.33
CA PHE A 181 16.85 -1.50 14.41
C PHE A 181 15.78 -2.34 15.14
N ARG A 182 14.52 -1.91 15.00
CA ARG A 182 13.35 -2.54 15.64
C ARG A 182 12.25 -2.74 14.63
N MET A 183 12.40 -3.70 13.72
CA MET A 183 11.46 -3.92 12.65
C MET A 183 11.21 -2.63 11.83
N TRP A 184 10.07 -2.46 11.27
CA TRP A 184 9.65 -1.42 10.34
C TRP A 184 9.19 -0.10 10.98
N TYR A 185 9.24 0.05 12.31
CA TYR A 185 8.70 1.21 13.02
C TYR A 185 9.74 2.31 13.27
N PHE A 186 9.46 3.54 12.83
CA PHE A 186 10.33 4.70 12.93
C PHE A 186 9.64 5.97 13.43
N ALA A 187 8.34 5.96 13.74
CA ALA A 187 7.59 7.17 14.11
C ALA A 187 8.05 7.81 15.44
N ASP A 188 8.81 7.09 16.27
CA ASP A 188 9.39 7.55 17.55
C ASP A 188 10.83 8.06 17.40
N ARG A 189 11.40 8.08 16.18
CA ARG A 189 12.82 8.38 15.97
C ARG A 189 13.02 9.88 15.71
N PRO A 190 13.84 10.57 16.52
CA PRO A 190 14.17 11.96 16.30
C PRO A 190 15.21 12.16 15.18
N GLU A 191 16.02 11.14 14.87
CA GLU A 191 16.95 11.16 13.76
C GLU A 191 16.21 10.96 12.43
N GLY A 192 16.54 11.71 11.41
CA GLY A 192 15.99 11.52 10.07
C GLY A 192 16.36 10.16 9.45
N MET A 193 15.58 9.70 8.47
CA MET A 193 15.80 8.41 7.80
C MET A 193 17.21 8.27 7.21
N THR A 194 17.84 9.37 6.77
CA THR A 194 19.21 9.34 6.24
C THR A 194 20.21 8.71 7.21
N ALA A 195 20.16 9.07 8.49
CA ALA A 195 21.06 8.50 9.51
C ALA A 195 20.85 6.98 9.69
N TRP A 196 19.57 6.54 9.66
CA TRP A 196 19.22 5.13 9.75
C TRP A 196 19.65 4.35 8.53
N ILE A 197 19.49 4.89 7.33
CA ILE A 197 19.86 4.22 6.08
C ILE A 197 21.37 4.14 5.92
N ASP A 198 22.12 5.20 6.25
CA ASP A 198 23.59 5.16 6.23
C ASP A 198 24.12 4.12 7.25
N LYS A 199 23.50 4.02 8.44
CA LYS A 199 23.82 2.98 9.43
C LYS A 199 23.45 1.58 8.94
N LEU A 200 22.30 1.40 8.29
CA LEU A 200 21.88 0.11 7.72
C LEU A 200 22.92 -0.42 6.72
N ALA A 201 23.51 0.45 5.91
CA ALA A 201 24.53 0.09 4.92
C ALA A 201 25.82 -0.50 5.52
N THR A 202 26.06 -0.29 6.82
CA THR A 202 27.22 -0.86 7.53
C THR A 202 26.97 -2.25 8.09
N LEU A 203 25.72 -2.73 8.07
CA LEU A 203 25.32 -4.02 8.62
C LEU A 203 25.35 -5.09 7.52
N PRO A 204 25.59 -6.37 7.86
CA PRO A 204 25.49 -7.45 6.89
C PRO A 204 24.03 -7.68 6.50
N PHE A 205 23.78 -8.01 5.22
CA PHE A 205 22.47 -8.37 4.70
C PHE A 205 22.27 -9.89 4.67
N GLU A 206 21.07 -10.35 4.45
CA GLU A 206 20.67 -11.75 4.58
C GLU A 206 21.12 -12.63 3.39
N SER A 207 21.23 -12.05 2.19
CA SER A 207 21.63 -12.77 0.99
C SER A 207 22.34 -11.89 -0.01
N GLN A 208 23.02 -12.50 -0.98
CA GLN A 208 23.60 -11.80 -2.11
C GLN A 208 22.51 -11.11 -2.96
N PRO A 209 22.80 -9.91 -3.50
CA PRO A 209 21.86 -9.20 -4.35
C PRO A 209 21.46 -10.03 -5.58
N GLY A 210 20.14 -10.21 -5.77
CA GLY A 210 19.54 -10.95 -6.88
C GLY A 210 19.35 -12.44 -6.66
N GLU A 211 19.86 -13.02 -5.56
CA GLU A 211 19.78 -14.48 -5.36
C GLU A 211 18.47 -14.93 -4.68
N ARG A 212 17.88 -14.08 -3.84
CA ARG A 212 16.67 -14.41 -3.07
C ARG A 212 15.72 -13.23 -2.99
N TRP A 213 14.43 -13.51 -2.86
CA TRP A 213 13.44 -12.53 -2.43
C TRP A 213 13.49 -12.40 -0.90
N VAL A 214 13.88 -11.21 -0.41
CA VAL A 214 14.08 -10.94 1.02
C VAL A 214 13.35 -9.67 1.40
N TYR A 215 12.29 -9.81 2.20
CA TYR A 215 11.45 -8.70 2.63
C TYR A 215 12.07 -7.94 3.82
N GLY A 216 12.14 -6.61 3.71
CA GLY A 216 12.71 -5.80 4.78
C GLY A 216 12.79 -4.31 4.44
N TYR A 217 13.88 -3.65 4.82
CA TYR A 217 14.09 -2.20 4.70
C TYR A 217 14.32 -1.70 3.27
N ASN A 218 14.16 -2.53 2.25
CA ASN A 218 14.40 -2.17 0.85
C ASN A 218 13.70 -0.87 0.45
N THR A 219 12.43 -0.72 0.79
CA THR A 219 11.66 0.48 0.42
C THR A 219 12.04 1.70 1.25
N ASP A 220 12.51 1.51 2.50
CA ASP A 220 13.06 2.63 3.29
C ASP A 220 14.33 3.19 2.64
N VAL A 221 15.18 2.33 2.06
CA VAL A 221 16.33 2.76 1.25
C VAL A 221 15.85 3.54 0.02
N LEU A 222 14.80 3.09 -0.68
CA LEU A 222 14.19 3.82 -1.80
C LEU A 222 13.68 5.19 -1.37
N GLY A 223 13.03 5.29 -0.20
CA GLY A 223 12.59 6.58 0.36
C GLY A 223 13.75 7.55 0.55
N ASN A 224 14.88 7.06 1.06
CA ASN A 224 16.07 7.89 1.20
C ASN A 224 16.71 8.27 -0.16
N VAL A 225 16.64 7.41 -1.16
CA VAL A 225 17.02 7.77 -2.54
C VAL A 225 16.14 8.93 -3.04
N ILE A 226 14.83 8.89 -2.81
CA ILE A 226 13.92 10.00 -3.17
C ILE A 226 14.39 11.30 -2.49
N GLU A 227 14.64 11.27 -1.18
CA GLU A 227 15.09 12.45 -0.42
C GLU A 227 16.39 13.02 -0.99
N ARG A 228 17.39 12.18 -1.27
CA ARG A 228 18.68 12.61 -1.82
C ARG A 228 18.59 13.16 -3.24
N VAL A 229 17.74 12.57 -4.08
CA VAL A 229 17.55 13.03 -5.45
C VAL A 229 16.75 14.34 -5.51
N THR A 230 15.78 14.52 -4.63
CA THR A 230 14.86 15.67 -4.67
C THR A 230 15.28 16.83 -3.78
N GLY A 231 16.04 16.58 -2.72
CA GLY A 231 16.33 17.53 -1.66
C GLY A 231 15.15 17.83 -0.74
N GLN A 232 14.04 17.09 -0.87
CA GLN A 232 12.84 17.20 -0.04
C GLN A 232 12.80 16.05 0.96
N THR A 233 12.11 16.22 2.09
CA THR A 233 11.76 15.06 2.91
C THR A 233 10.78 14.17 2.15
N LEU A 234 10.79 12.86 2.46
CA LEU A 234 9.86 11.93 1.83
C LEU A 234 8.39 12.35 2.05
N ALA A 235 8.08 12.92 3.23
CA ALA A 235 6.75 13.43 3.52
C ALA A 235 6.34 14.55 2.57
N GLN A 236 7.19 15.57 2.40
CA GLN A 236 6.94 16.67 1.48
C GLN A 236 6.81 16.20 0.04
N TYR A 237 7.67 15.27 -0.39
CA TYR A 237 7.63 14.74 -1.75
C TYR A 237 6.32 13.98 -2.01
N ILE A 238 5.91 13.05 -1.13
CA ILE A 238 4.67 12.30 -1.28
C ILE A 238 3.45 13.23 -1.21
N GLU A 239 3.44 14.20 -0.30
CA GLU A 239 2.36 15.15 -0.18
C GLU A 239 2.17 15.98 -1.46
N THR A 240 3.24 16.59 -1.96
CA THR A 240 3.16 17.49 -3.11
C THR A 240 2.97 16.77 -4.44
N ARG A 241 3.51 15.56 -4.56
CA ARG A 241 3.56 14.85 -5.85
C ARG A 241 2.48 13.77 -6.00
N ILE A 242 1.92 13.25 -4.90
CA ILE A 242 0.98 12.13 -4.93
C ILE A 242 -0.32 12.46 -4.21
N THR A 243 -0.26 12.73 -2.88
CA THR A 243 -1.49 12.81 -2.10
C THR A 243 -2.30 14.07 -2.40
N THR A 244 -1.67 15.23 -2.56
CA THR A 244 -2.37 16.46 -2.93
C THR A 244 -2.97 16.38 -4.34
N PRO A 245 -2.22 16.00 -5.41
CA PRO A 245 -2.81 15.85 -6.74
C PRO A 245 -3.95 14.84 -6.81
N LEU A 246 -3.84 13.73 -6.09
CA LEU A 246 -4.89 12.69 -6.03
C LEU A 246 -6.00 13.02 -5.01
N LYS A 247 -5.94 14.18 -4.32
CA LYS A 247 -6.91 14.58 -3.28
C LYS A 247 -7.05 13.55 -2.15
N MET A 248 -5.95 12.92 -1.76
CA MET A 248 -5.84 11.98 -0.65
C MET A 248 -5.58 12.76 0.65
N VAL A 249 -6.59 13.51 1.08
CA VAL A 249 -6.47 14.55 2.13
C VAL A 249 -6.21 13.99 3.54
N ASP A 250 -6.43 12.71 3.73
CA ASP A 250 -6.27 12.00 5.01
C ASP A 250 -5.08 11.01 4.98
N THR A 251 -4.19 11.17 3.99
CA THR A 251 -2.99 10.31 3.85
C THR A 251 -1.74 11.10 4.19
N SER A 252 -1.03 10.68 5.25
CA SER A 252 0.17 11.37 5.75
C SER A 252 1.01 10.45 6.64
N PHE A 253 2.24 10.85 6.98
CA PHE A 253 3.10 10.10 7.91
C PHE A 253 2.76 10.33 9.38
N PHE A 254 2.12 11.45 9.70
CA PHE A 254 1.66 11.79 11.04
C PHE A 254 0.29 12.43 10.94
N VAL A 255 -0.59 12.07 11.86
CA VAL A 255 -1.95 12.65 11.89
C VAL A 255 -1.87 14.10 12.36
N PRO A 256 -2.44 15.05 11.64
CA PRO A 256 -2.64 16.41 12.13
C PRO A 256 -3.50 16.43 13.40
N ALA A 257 -3.27 17.39 14.30
CA ALA A 257 -3.93 17.43 15.61
C ALA A 257 -5.47 17.47 15.49
N GLU A 258 -5.99 18.20 14.51
CA GLU A 258 -7.42 18.32 14.23
C GLU A 258 -8.09 17.05 13.70
N LYS A 259 -7.28 16.06 13.29
CA LYS A 259 -7.73 14.75 12.81
C LYS A 259 -7.41 13.61 13.77
N ALA A 260 -6.73 13.89 14.89
CA ALA A 260 -6.23 12.87 15.81
C ALA A 260 -7.34 11.94 16.34
N GLU A 261 -8.53 12.47 16.58
CA GLU A 261 -9.69 11.70 17.05
C GLU A 261 -10.24 10.70 16.02
N ARG A 262 -9.84 10.82 14.74
CA ARG A 262 -10.22 9.87 13.68
C ARG A 262 -9.26 8.70 13.53
N LEU A 263 -8.14 8.68 14.25
CA LEU A 263 -7.18 7.59 14.20
C LEU A 263 -7.70 6.38 14.97
N ALA A 264 -7.84 5.25 14.29
CA ALA A 264 -8.30 4.01 14.90
C ALA A 264 -7.32 3.50 15.97
N ALA A 265 -7.84 2.99 17.08
CA ALA A 265 -7.06 2.30 18.09
C ALA A 265 -6.57 0.94 17.57
N VAL A 266 -5.35 0.56 17.96
CA VAL A 266 -4.76 -0.75 17.62
C VAL A 266 -5.09 -1.76 18.69
N TYR A 267 -5.41 -2.98 18.27
CA TYR A 267 -5.67 -4.13 19.13
C TYR A 267 -4.71 -5.26 18.82
N ALA A 268 -4.40 -6.06 19.83
CA ALA A 268 -3.65 -7.30 19.69
C ALA A 268 -4.59 -8.48 19.95
N VAL A 269 -4.38 -9.57 19.22
CA VAL A 269 -5.12 -10.83 19.45
C VAL A 269 -4.37 -11.65 20.50
N GLY A 270 -5.02 -11.96 21.61
CA GLY A 270 -4.52 -12.83 22.67
C GLY A 270 -4.51 -14.32 22.28
N GLU A 271 -3.92 -15.15 23.13
CA GLU A 271 -3.85 -16.61 22.92
C GLU A 271 -5.24 -17.26 22.90
N ASP A 272 -6.20 -16.71 23.63
CA ASP A 272 -7.60 -17.12 23.66
C ASP A 272 -8.41 -16.66 22.42
N GLY A 273 -7.77 -15.91 21.51
CA GLY A 273 -8.39 -15.37 20.30
C GLY A 273 -9.21 -14.10 20.53
N THR A 274 -9.28 -13.58 21.77
CA THR A 274 -9.91 -12.29 22.05
C THR A 274 -8.97 -11.13 21.77
N ILE A 275 -9.55 -9.95 21.53
CA ILE A 275 -8.75 -8.74 21.28
C ILE A 275 -8.59 -7.93 22.56
N THR A 276 -7.41 -7.36 22.77
CA THR A 276 -7.12 -6.37 23.80
C THR A 276 -6.46 -5.15 23.16
N ARG A 277 -6.68 -3.96 23.74
CA ARG A 277 -6.02 -2.75 23.27
C ARG A 277 -4.49 -2.93 23.32
N ALA A 278 -3.82 -2.69 22.20
CA ALA A 278 -2.36 -2.77 22.14
C ALA A 278 -1.71 -1.64 22.96
N PRO A 279 -0.50 -1.86 23.51
CA PRO A 279 0.19 -0.85 24.33
C PRO A 279 0.55 0.38 23.48
N GLU A 280 0.86 1.48 24.17
CA GLU A 280 1.46 2.65 23.54
C GLU A 280 2.88 2.33 23.02
N GLY A 281 3.31 3.07 22.00
CA GLY A 281 4.66 2.95 21.42
C GLY A 281 4.80 1.87 20.35
N HIS A 282 6.01 1.34 20.24
CA HIS A 282 6.43 0.39 19.20
C HIS A 282 5.58 -0.87 19.15
N LEU A 283 5.17 -1.30 17.96
CA LEU A 283 4.31 -2.46 17.70
C LEU A 283 2.94 -2.41 18.42
N GLY A 284 2.49 -1.22 18.76
CA GLY A 284 1.17 -0.97 19.34
C GLY A 284 0.54 0.29 18.74
N GLN A 285 0.10 1.23 19.59
CA GLN A 285 -0.52 2.47 19.15
C GLN A 285 0.42 3.33 18.29
N GLY A 286 1.73 3.32 18.56
CA GLY A 286 2.73 4.13 17.89
C GLY A 286 2.61 5.62 18.21
N MET A 287 3.62 6.39 17.81
CA MET A 287 3.70 7.83 18.08
C MET A 287 3.28 8.67 16.86
N TYR A 288 2.26 8.25 16.13
CA TYR A 288 1.81 8.90 14.89
C TYR A 288 1.09 10.25 15.10
N THR A 289 0.72 10.59 16.33
CA THR A 289 0.13 11.88 16.71
C THR A 289 1.12 12.77 17.43
N SER A 290 2.03 12.20 18.23
CA SER A 290 2.91 12.90 19.19
C SER A 290 4.39 12.72 18.91
N GLY A 291 4.79 11.94 17.92
CA GLY A 291 6.20 11.67 17.59
C GLY A 291 6.96 12.88 17.07
N PRO A 292 8.29 12.76 16.96
CA PRO A 292 9.18 13.87 16.61
C PRO A 292 9.06 14.36 15.18
N ARG A 293 8.30 13.67 14.31
CA ARG A 293 8.04 14.02 12.89
C ARG A 293 9.33 14.21 12.07
N ALA A 294 10.35 13.41 12.36
CA ALA A 294 11.65 13.48 11.72
C ALA A 294 11.94 12.29 10.79
N SER A 295 11.42 11.10 11.12
CA SER A 295 11.63 9.88 10.35
C SER A 295 10.38 9.48 9.58
N PHE A 296 10.48 9.46 8.25
CA PHE A 296 9.40 9.16 7.33
C PHE A 296 9.68 7.83 6.62
N SER A 297 9.25 6.71 7.22
CA SER A 297 9.49 5.37 6.68
C SER A 297 8.71 5.14 5.38
N ALA A 298 9.41 4.96 4.28
CA ALA A 298 8.83 4.55 2.99
C ALA A 298 8.32 3.10 3.02
N GLY A 299 8.83 2.30 3.95
CA GLY A 299 8.44 0.91 4.14
C GLY A 299 7.12 0.74 4.90
N ALA A 300 6.75 1.67 5.82
CA ALA A 300 5.60 1.44 6.70
C ALA A 300 5.01 2.68 7.39
N GLY A 301 5.42 3.89 7.03
CA GLY A 301 5.15 5.09 7.83
C GLY A 301 3.81 5.78 7.57
N LEU A 302 3.11 5.51 6.45
CA LEU A 302 1.88 6.22 6.12
C LEU A 302 0.68 5.76 6.95
N LEU A 303 -0.19 6.74 7.17
CA LEU A 303 -1.57 6.55 7.59
C LEU A 303 -2.48 6.93 6.43
N SER A 304 -3.68 6.34 6.37
CA SER A 304 -4.64 6.64 5.31
C SER A 304 -6.06 6.24 5.70
N THR A 305 -7.03 6.64 4.90
CA THR A 305 -8.39 6.11 4.91
C THR A 305 -8.59 5.10 3.77
N ALA A 306 -9.63 4.28 3.86
CA ALA A 306 -9.98 3.38 2.76
C ALA A 306 -10.32 4.15 1.48
N HIS A 307 -10.95 5.31 1.59
CA HIS A 307 -11.29 6.18 0.47
C HIS A 307 -10.04 6.72 -0.24
N ASP A 308 -9.10 7.31 0.51
CA ASP A 308 -7.88 7.88 -0.08
C ASP A 308 -7.03 6.80 -0.76
N TYR A 309 -6.88 5.65 -0.08
CA TYR A 309 -6.11 4.55 -0.66
C TYR A 309 -6.78 3.97 -1.91
N ALA A 310 -8.12 3.94 -1.95
CA ALA A 310 -8.86 3.53 -3.14
C ALA A 310 -8.65 4.50 -4.32
N ARG A 311 -8.53 5.82 -4.09
CA ARG A 311 -8.17 6.80 -5.13
C ARG A 311 -6.80 6.49 -5.72
N PHE A 312 -5.81 6.18 -4.87
CA PHE A 312 -4.47 5.77 -5.32
C PHE A 312 -4.52 4.49 -6.16
N MET A 313 -5.25 3.48 -5.71
CA MET A 313 -5.38 2.22 -6.45
C MET A 313 -6.17 2.37 -7.74
N GLN A 314 -7.20 3.23 -7.77
CA GLN A 314 -7.94 3.54 -9.00
C GLN A 314 -7.06 4.27 -10.01
N MET A 315 -6.20 5.19 -9.56
CA MET A 315 -5.19 5.84 -10.42
C MET A 315 -4.29 4.78 -11.06
N MET A 316 -3.80 3.82 -10.28
CA MET A 316 -2.98 2.71 -10.81
C MET A 316 -3.76 1.84 -11.82
N LEU A 317 -5.01 1.45 -11.48
CA LEU A 317 -5.86 0.65 -12.35
C LEU A 317 -6.17 1.34 -13.68
N ASN A 318 -6.28 2.67 -13.68
CA ASN A 318 -6.50 3.50 -14.87
C ASN A 318 -5.21 3.73 -15.69
N GLY A 319 -4.11 3.05 -15.40
CA GLY A 319 -2.84 3.25 -16.11
C GLY A 319 -2.15 4.56 -15.76
N GLY A 320 -2.18 4.95 -14.49
CA GLY A 320 -1.42 6.06 -13.94
C GLY A 320 -2.15 7.40 -13.90
N GLU A 321 -3.49 7.42 -14.06
CA GLU A 321 -4.29 8.65 -14.10
C GLU A 321 -5.57 8.53 -13.29
N LEU A 322 -5.95 9.62 -12.61
CA LEU A 322 -7.26 9.78 -11.98
C LEU A 322 -7.74 11.22 -12.14
N GLU A 323 -8.98 11.40 -12.64
CA GLU A 323 -9.66 12.71 -12.77
C GLU A 323 -8.82 13.77 -13.51
N GLY A 324 -8.12 13.36 -14.58
CA GLY A 324 -7.26 14.24 -15.39
C GLY A 324 -5.86 14.47 -14.81
N VAL A 325 -5.57 13.94 -13.62
CA VAL A 325 -4.23 13.99 -13.00
C VAL A 325 -3.46 12.72 -13.36
N ARG A 326 -2.41 12.86 -14.16
CA ARG A 326 -1.51 11.77 -14.52
C ARG A 326 -0.25 11.81 -13.67
N LEU A 327 0.00 10.72 -12.92
CA LEU A 327 1.23 10.54 -12.15
C LEU A 327 2.25 9.68 -12.88
N LEU A 328 1.78 8.68 -13.64
CA LEU A 328 2.62 7.74 -14.40
C LEU A 328 2.05 7.49 -15.79
N SER A 329 2.91 7.07 -16.71
CA SER A 329 2.46 6.55 -18.00
C SER A 329 1.84 5.14 -17.85
N PRO A 330 0.93 4.73 -18.75
CA PRO A 330 0.41 3.36 -18.76
C PRO A 330 1.49 2.29 -18.88
N THR A 331 2.57 2.60 -19.61
CA THR A 331 3.71 1.70 -19.79
C THR A 331 4.46 1.49 -18.48
N THR A 332 4.66 2.54 -17.68
CA THR A 332 5.32 2.42 -16.37
C THR A 332 4.44 1.64 -15.39
N VAL A 333 3.13 1.88 -15.38
CA VAL A 333 2.21 1.08 -14.56
C VAL A 333 2.31 -0.40 -14.94
N LYS A 334 2.28 -0.73 -16.24
CA LYS A 334 2.44 -2.10 -16.72
C LYS A 334 3.79 -2.70 -16.30
N LEU A 335 4.88 -1.91 -16.39
CA LEU A 335 6.20 -2.33 -15.92
C LEU A 335 6.15 -2.64 -14.41
N MET A 336 5.57 -1.76 -13.58
CA MET A 336 5.48 -1.94 -12.15
C MET A 336 4.65 -3.15 -11.73
N THR A 337 3.64 -3.51 -12.50
CA THR A 337 2.72 -4.63 -12.23
C THR A 337 3.03 -5.90 -13.04
N SER A 338 4.25 -6.01 -13.56
CA SER A 338 4.78 -7.23 -14.18
C SER A 338 5.71 -7.96 -13.22
N ASN A 339 5.82 -9.29 -13.32
CA ASN A 339 6.75 -10.07 -12.49
C ASN A 339 8.21 -9.81 -12.92
N HIS A 340 9.04 -9.38 -11.99
CA HIS A 340 10.47 -9.08 -12.19
C HIS A 340 11.41 -10.10 -11.55
N VAL A 341 10.88 -11.04 -10.78
CA VAL A 341 11.67 -11.95 -9.94
C VAL A 341 11.55 -13.42 -10.35
N GLY A 342 10.77 -13.70 -11.41
CA GLY A 342 10.57 -15.08 -11.86
C GLY A 342 9.98 -15.94 -10.75
N THR A 343 10.71 -16.99 -10.35
CA THR A 343 10.27 -17.96 -9.33
C THR A 343 10.79 -17.65 -7.92
N LEU A 344 11.55 -16.58 -7.72
CA LEU A 344 12.12 -16.27 -6.40
C LEU A 344 11.06 -15.94 -5.34
N TYR A 345 9.89 -15.46 -5.74
CA TYR A 345 8.79 -15.20 -4.83
C TYR A 345 7.76 -16.34 -4.88
N GLN A 346 7.41 -16.87 -3.71
CA GLN A 346 6.39 -17.94 -3.53
C GLN A 346 6.57 -19.14 -4.49
N ASN A 347 7.82 -19.49 -4.81
CA ASN A 347 8.16 -20.52 -5.78
C ASN A 347 7.44 -20.35 -7.14
N GLY A 348 7.17 -19.09 -7.53
CA GLY A 348 6.48 -18.74 -8.75
C GLY A 348 4.95 -18.99 -8.73
N ALA A 349 4.36 -19.25 -7.57
CA ALA A 349 2.90 -19.26 -7.44
C ALA A 349 2.31 -17.85 -7.58
N LEU A 350 3.07 -16.86 -7.15
CA LEU A 350 2.84 -15.43 -7.35
C LEU A 350 4.13 -14.80 -7.85
N GLY A 351 4.04 -13.65 -8.52
CA GLY A 351 5.16 -12.81 -8.93
C GLY A 351 5.33 -11.60 -8.03
N TRP A 352 6.43 -10.89 -8.23
CA TRP A 352 6.68 -9.59 -7.63
C TRP A 352 7.11 -8.58 -8.68
N GLY A 353 6.39 -7.46 -8.72
CA GLY A 353 6.65 -6.32 -9.60
C GLY A 353 7.58 -5.28 -8.95
N LEU A 354 7.46 -4.03 -9.35
CA LEU A 354 8.18 -2.92 -8.75
C LEU A 354 7.33 -2.30 -7.63
N GLY A 355 7.31 -2.97 -6.46
CA GLY A 355 6.56 -2.55 -5.28
C GLY A 355 5.18 -3.21 -5.09
N PHE A 356 4.83 -4.20 -5.91
CA PHE A 356 3.55 -4.93 -5.85
C PHE A 356 3.76 -6.44 -5.97
N GLU A 357 2.99 -7.21 -5.20
CA GLU A 357 2.74 -8.62 -5.50
C GLU A 357 1.84 -8.71 -6.73
N VAL A 358 2.09 -9.65 -7.64
CA VAL A 358 1.32 -9.81 -8.87
C VAL A 358 0.86 -11.25 -9.07
N VAL A 359 -0.33 -11.44 -9.64
CA VAL A 359 -0.84 -12.75 -10.07
C VAL A 359 -0.52 -12.94 -11.54
N GLU A 360 0.28 -13.97 -11.86
CA GLU A 360 0.59 -14.30 -13.26
C GLU A 360 -0.42 -15.31 -13.83
N GLN A 361 -0.81 -16.28 -13.01
CA GLN A 361 -1.72 -17.36 -13.40
C GLN A 361 -2.68 -17.69 -12.26
N MET A 362 -3.98 -17.57 -12.52
CA MET A 362 -5.02 -17.85 -11.53
C MET A 362 -4.90 -19.25 -10.91
N GLY A 363 -4.65 -20.27 -11.72
CA GLY A 363 -4.58 -21.67 -11.25
C GLY A 363 -3.35 -22.00 -10.39
N ARG A 364 -2.36 -21.11 -10.33
CA ARG A 364 -1.17 -21.26 -9.46
C ARG A 364 -1.27 -20.40 -8.20
N ALA A 365 -2.06 -19.35 -8.22
CA ALA A 365 -2.23 -18.49 -7.06
C ALA A 365 -3.01 -19.23 -5.96
N PRO A 366 -2.61 -19.13 -4.68
CA PRO A 366 -3.29 -19.81 -3.56
C PRO A 366 -4.57 -19.08 -3.12
N ARG A 367 -5.10 -18.17 -3.96
CA ARG A 367 -6.24 -17.30 -3.66
C ARG A 367 -6.95 -16.86 -4.93
N TYR A 368 -8.15 -16.28 -4.79
CA TYR A 368 -8.83 -15.60 -5.89
C TYR A 368 -7.99 -14.44 -6.43
N GLY A 369 -8.07 -14.18 -7.73
CA GLY A 369 -7.41 -13.11 -8.44
C GLY A 369 -7.17 -13.50 -9.90
N ALA A 370 -7.47 -12.61 -10.85
CA ALA A 370 -7.17 -12.82 -12.26
C ALA A 370 -5.69 -12.58 -12.55
N ALA A 371 -5.20 -13.09 -13.69
CA ALA A 371 -3.88 -12.73 -14.17
C ALA A 371 -3.78 -11.21 -14.40
N GLY A 372 -2.73 -10.59 -13.89
CA GLY A 372 -2.54 -9.15 -13.89
C GLY A 372 -3.05 -8.44 -12.62
N GLU A 373 -3.73 -9.14 -11.69
CA GLU A 373 -4.05 -8.57 -10.39
C GLU A 373 -2.76 -8.19 -9.66
N PHE A 374 -2.75 -7.01 -9.03
CA PHE A 374 -1.66 -6.55 -8.19
C PHE A 374 -2.17 -6.10 -6.82
N SER A 375 -1.38 -6.38 -5.78
CA SER A 375 -1.84 -6.25 -4.40
C SER A 375 -0.68 -6.11 -3.42
N TRP A 376 -1.02 -5.81 -2.17
CA TRP A 376 -0.22 -6.05 -0.98
C TRP A 376 -1.07 -5.91 0.28
N SER A 377 -0.41 -5.97 1.45
CA SER A 377 -1.07 -5.83 2.75
C SER A 377 -0.23 -5.00 3.71
N GLY A 378 -0.82 -4.62 4.83
CA GLY A 378 -0.15 -3.93 5.93
C GLY A 378 -0.17 -4.76 7.22
N ALA A 379 0.89 -4.62 8.03
CA ALA A 379 1.06 -5.37 9.27
C ALA A 379 -0.08 -5.15 10.30
N TYR A 380 -0.79 -4.03 10.21
CA TYR A 380 -1.96 -3.75 11.06
C TYR A 380 -3.26 -4.39 10.56
N HIS A 381 -3.18 -5.48 9.78
CA HIS A 381 -4.32 -6.22 9.24
C HIS A 381 -5.12 -5.41 8.21
N THR A 382 -4.41 -4.66 7.37
CA THR A 382 -4.96 -3.96 6.21
C THR A 382 -4.56 -4.65 4.91
N THR A 383 -5.37 -4.54 3.86
CA THR A 383 -5.03 -5.08 2.53
C THR A 383 -5.72 -4.31 1.42
N TYR A 384 -5.13 -4.37 0.23
CA TYR A 384 -5.72 -3.87 -1.00
C TYR A 384 -5.40 -4.80 -2.17
N TRP A 385 -6.23 -4.73 -3.20
CA TRP A 385 -5.89 -5.27 -4.52
C TRP A 385 -6.62 -4.50 -5.61
N ALA A 386 -6.01 -4.52 -6.79
CA ALA A 386 -6.63 -4.06 -8.03
C ALA A 386 -6.53 -5.17 -9.07
N ASP A 387 -7.66 -5.49 -9.69
CA ASP A 387 -7.81 -6.51 -10.72
C ASP A 387 -8.20 -5.84 -12.04
N PRO A 388 -7.24 -5.73 -13.01
CA PRO A 388 -7.52 -5.11 -14.29
C PRO A 388 -8.54 -5.88 -15.15
N ALA A 389 -8.61 -7.21 -15.02
CA ALA A 389 -9.56 -8.03 -15.78
C ALA A 389 -11.00 -7.78 -15.32
N GLU A 390 -11.19 -7.56 -14.02
CA GLU A 390 -12.49 -7.29 -13.41
C GLU A 390 -12.78 -5.79 -13.23
N LYS A 391 -11.82 -4.91 -13.60
CA LYS A 391 -11.88 -3.47 -13.32
C LYS A 391 -12.23 -3.16 -11.86
N LEU A 392 -11.66 -3.94 -10.95
CA LEU A 392 -12.01 -3.99 -9.55
C LEU A 392 -10.89 -3.38 -8.70
N VAL A 393 -11.26 -2.52 -7.75
CA VAL A 393 -10.37 -2.08 -6.65
C VAL A 393 -11.06 -2.41 -5.33
N VAL A 394 -10.31 -3.01 -4.42
CA VAL A 394 -10.79 -3.28 -3.07
C VAL A 394 -9.77 -2.80 -2.04
N VAL A 395 -10.27 -2.18 -1.00
CA VAL A 395 -9.50 -1.78 0.18
C VAL A 395 -10.24 -2.27 1.42
N PHE A 396 -9.53 -3.02 2.25
CA PHE A 396 -10.00 -3.48 3.55
C PHE A 396 -9.07 -2.96 4.65
N MET A 397 -9.64 -2.38 5.69
CA MET A 397 -8.91 -1.80 6.81
C MET A 397 -9.46 -2.28 8.14
N SER A 398 -8.57 -2.70 9.03
CA SER A 398 -8.77 -2.89 10.47
C SER A 398 -7.47 -2.53 11.20
N GLN A 399 -7.40 -2.67 12.52
CA GLN A 399 -6.18 -2.36 13.28
C GLN A 399 -5.89 -3.47 14.30
N LEU A 400 -5.29 -4.57 13.79
CA LEU A 400 -4.81 -5.69 14.61
C LEU A 400 -3.30 -5.85 14.44
N LEU A 401 -2.57 -5.91 15.56
CA LEU A 401 -1.12 -6.17 15.56
C LEU A 401 -0.67 -6.83 16.88
N PRO A 402 -0.29 -8.10 16.90
CA PRO A 402 -0.41 -9.06 15.79
C PRO A 402 -1.86 -9.40 15.48
N ALA A 403 -2.14 -9.79 14.24
CA ALA A 403 -3.48 -10.21 13.83
C ALA A 403 -3.81 -11.66 14.27
N GLY A 404 -2.80 -12.43 14.67
CA GLY A 404 -2.98 -13.81 15.08
C GLY A 404 -3.70 -14.67 14.02
N PRO A 405 -4.66 -15.53 14.43
CA PRO A 405 -5.39 -16.40 13.51
C PRO A 405 -6.56 -15.70 12.79
N VAL A 406 -6.71 -14.38 12.94
CA VAL A 406 -7.80 -13.62 12.28
C VAL A 406 -7.52 -13.51 10.78
N ASP A 407 -8.38 -14.10 9.97
CA ASP A 407 -8.20 -14.23 8.51
C ASP A 407 -9.16 -13.36 7.68
N LEU A 408 -9.65 -12.24 8.23
CA LEU A 408 -10.65 -11.40 7.57
C LEU A 408 -10.17 -10.84 6.23
N THR A 409 -8.87 -10.57 6.06
CA THR A 409 -8.29 -10.13 4.78
C THR A 409 -8.47 -11.18 3.67
N ARG A 410 -8.37 -12.47 4.00
CA ARG A 410 -8.62 -13.57 3.07
C ARG A 410 -10.11 -13.76 2.82
N ARG A 411 -10.92 -13.67 3.88
CA ARG A 411 -12.37 -13.83 3.79
C ARG A 411 -13.01 -12.72 2.96
N VAL A 412 -12.61 -11.44 3.14
CA VAL A 412 -13.14 -10.33 2.34
C VAL A 412 -12.84 -10.53 0.85
N ARG A 413 -11.66 -11.04 0.50
CA ARG A 413 -11.33 -11.38 -0.88
C ARG A 413 -12.30 -12.41 -1.48
N THR A 414 -12.57 -13.49 -0.76
CA THR A 414 -13.54 -14.50 -1.19
C THR A 414 -14.95 -13.91 -1.34
N LEU A 415 -15.37 -13.09 -0.37
CA LEU A 415 -16.71 -12.49 -0.36
C LEU A 415 -16.91 -11.44 -1.46
N VAL A 416 -15.87 -10.72 -1.84
CA VAL A 416 -15.95 -9.81 -3.01
C VAL A 416 -16.03 -10.60 -4.30
N ASN A 417 -15.16 -11.59 -4.49
CA ASN A 417 -15.15 -12.38 -5.74
C ASN A 417 -16.45 -13.16 -5.96
N GLN A 418 -17.05 -13.72 -4.90
CA GLN A 418 -18.36 -14.42 -5.06
C GLN A 418 -19.53 -13.48 -5.40
N ALA A 419 -19.35 -12.16 -5.20
CA ALA A 419 -20.36 -11.17 -5.54
C ALA A 419 -20.32 -10.75 -7.02
N ILE A 420 -19.28 -11.11 -7.76
CA ILE A 420 -19.20 -10.87 -9.21
C ILE A 420 -20.19 -11.79 -9.92
N VAL A 421 -21.18 -11.21 -10.60
CA VAL A 421 -22.26 -11.95 -11.30
C VAL A 421 -22.41 -11.57 -12.77
N GLY A 422 -21.67 -10.55 -13.21
CA GLY A 422 -21.66 -10.11 -14.60
C GLY A 422 -20.28 -9.54 -14.99
N PRO A 423 -20.01 -9.38 -16.29
CA PRO A 423 -18.77 -8.77 -16.76
C PRO A 423 -18.70 -7.30 -16.33
N PRO A 424 -17.48 -6.72 -16.24
CA PRO A 424 -17.33 -5.28 -16.10
C PRO A 424 -17.88 -4.55 -17.34
N SER A 425 -18.24 -3.27 -17.19
CA SER A 425 -18.85 -2.49 -18.26
C SER A 425 -17.97 -2.45 -19.53
N GLY A 426 -18.61 -2.58 -20.70
CA GLY A 426 -17.92 -2.56 -21.99
C GLY A 426 -17.21 -3.88 -22.38
N MET A 427 -17.27 -4.92 -21.56
CA MET A 427 -16.83 -6.26 -21.96
C MET A 427 -18.03 -7.11 -22.39
N PRO A 428 -17.94 -7.88 -23.50
CA PRO A 428 -19.01 -8.77 -23.89
C PRO A 428 -19.21 -9.86 -22.82
N ALA A 429 -20.45 -10.27 -22.61
CA ALA A 429 -20.75 -11.43 -21.79
C ALA A 429 -19.98 -12.65 -22.33
N PRO A 430 -19.47 -13.53 -21.47
CA PRO A 430 -18.80 -14.74 -21.92
C PRO A 430 -19.79 -15.52 -22.85
N ALA A 431 -19.31 -15.90 -24.03
CA ALA A 431 -20.11 -16.64 -25.00
C ALA A 431 -20.65 -17.89 -24.29
N THR A 432 -21.97 -17.96 -24.13
CA THR A 432 -22.63 -19.18 -23.69
C THR A 432 -22.42 -20.22 -24.78
N THR A 433 -21.47 -21.14 -24.59
CA THR A 433 -21.38 -22.35 -25.44
C THR A 433 -22.64 -23.14 -25.22
N SER A 434 -23.66 -22.89 -26.05
CA SER A 434 -24.82 -23.75 -26.12
C SER A 434 -24.32 -25.07 -26.70
N THR A 435 -24.06 -26.05 -25.86
CA THR A 435 -23.88 -27.45 -26.26
C THR A 435 -25.28 -27.98 -26.67
N GLY A 436 -25.77 -27.51 -27.80
CA GLY A 436 -26.89 -28.13 -28.48
C GLY A 436 -26.45 -29.51 -29.01
N LYS A 437 -26.42 -30.51 -28.17
CA LYS A 437 -26.45 -31.90 -28.64
C LYS A 437 -27.78 -32.16 -29.32
N LYS A 438 -27.81 -32.00 -30.64
CA LYS A 438 -28.85 -32.67 -31.44
C LYS A 438 -28.72 -34.16 -31.23
N ALA A 439 -29.71 -34.78 -30.59
CA ALA A 439 -29.84 -36.20 -30.51
C ALA A 439 -29.91 -36.79 -31.93
N PRO A 440 -29.21 -37.89 -32.27
CA PRO A 440 -29.33 -38.52 -33.56
C PRO A 440 -30.73 -39.10 -33.70
N ALA A 441 -31.40 -38.78 -34.81
CA ALA A 441 -32.68 -39.38 -35.19
C ALA A 441 -32.54 -40.90 -35.31
N ARG A 442 -33.32 -41.64 -34.53
CA ARG A 442 -33.47 -43.11 -34.73
C ARG A 442 -34.17 -43.34 -36.05
N THR A 443 -33.46 -43.85 -37.03
CA THR A 443 -34.04 -44.45 -38.22
C THR A 443 -34.60 -45.83 -37.84
N SER A 444 -35.92 -45.93 -37.82
CA SER A 444 -36.65 -47.22 -37.85
C SER A 444 -36.54 -47.77 -39.25
N GLY A 445 -35.70 -48.81 -39.44
CA GLY A 445 -35.70 -49.66 -40.65
C GLY A 445 -36.35 -51.01 -40.31
N GLN A 446 -37.25 -51.42 -41.20
CA GLN A 446 -37.91 -52.73 -41.21
C GLN A 446 -36.91 -53.85 -41.39
#